data_690c9ccd83a69fc0c6b12186305c9e66
#
_entry.id   690c9ccd83a69fc0c6b12186305c9e66
#
_cell.length_a   1.000
_cell.length_b   1.000
_cell.length_c   1.000
_cell.angle_alpha   90.00
_cell.angle_beta   90.00
_cell.angle_gamma   90.00
#
_symmetry.space_group_name_H-M   'P 1'
#
loop_
_entity.id
_entity.type
_entity.pdbx_description
1 polymer ?
#
loop_
_entity_poly.entity_id
_entity_poly.type
_entity_poly.pdbx_seq_one_letter_code
_entity_poly.pdbx_strand_id
1 'polypeptide(L)' 'PDNELVVLDRRGKVVYRCKNYQNDWSAEGIPDGVYYFRLLIKHPSNGKINQGTLTIIR' A
#
# COMPACT_ATOMS: atom_id res chain seq x y z
N PRO A 1 2.85 1.69 15.58
CA PRO A 1 3.62 0.69 14.86
C PRO A 1 4.34 1.28 13.66
N ASP A 2 5.56 0.83 13.48
CA ASP A 2 6.39 1.32 12.39
C ASP A 2 6.08 0.56 11.12
N ASN A 3 5.21 1.12 10.29
CA ASN A 3 4.93 0.53 9.00
C ASN A 3 4.73 1.62 7.96
N GLU A 4 4.78 1.21 6.72
CA GLU A 4 4.56 2.10 5.60
C GLU A 4 3.81 1.36 4.50
N LEU A 5 2.69 1.92 4.08
CA LEU A 5 1.93 1.37 2.96
C LEU A 5 2.25 2.18 1.71
N VAL A 6 2.61 1.48 0.65
CA VAL A 6 2.85 2.08 -0.66
C VAL A 6 1.95 1.38 -1.66
N VAL A 7 1.21 2.15 -2.44
CA VAL A 7 0.36 1.62 -3.50
C VAL A 7 0.87 2.15 -4.83
N LEU A 8 1.03 1.24 -5.78
CA LEU A 8 1.58 1.57 -7.09
C LEU A 8 0.59 1.19 -8.18
N ASP A 9 0.61 1.93 -9.27
CA ASP A 9 -0.21 1.58 -10.42
C ASP A 9 0.46 0.46 -11.24
N ARG A 10 -0.16 0.12 -12.35
CA ARG A 10 0.33 -0.96 -13.20
C ARG A 10 1.69 -0.68 -13.81
N ARG A 11 2.09 0.59 -13.85
CA ARG A 11 3.37 1.00 -14.39
C ARG A 11 4.46 1.08 -13.33
N GLY A 12 4.10 0.82 -12.08
CA GLY A 12 5.03 0.93 -10.98
C GLY A 12 5.13 2.33 -10.40
N LYS A 13 4.23 3.22 -10.77
CA LYS A 13 4.23 4.58 -10.24
C LYS A 13 3.49 4.61 -8.90
N VAL A 14 4.08 5.26 -7.91
CA VAL A 14 3.44 5.39 -6.60
C VAL A 14 2.24 6.31 -6.70
N VAL A 15 1.07 5.81 -6.32
CA VAL A 15 -0.15 6.60 -6.31
C VAL A 15 -0.61 6.92 -4.89
N TYR A 16 -0.06 6.23 -3.89
CA TYR A 16 -0.40 6.49 -2.51
C TYR A 16 0.73 5.99 -1.62
N ARG A 17 1.02 6.74 -0.57
CA ARG A 17 2.03 6.36 0.42
C ARG A 17 1.58 6.87 1.78
N CYS A 18 1.65 6.02 2.78
CA CYS A 18 1.28 6.40 4.13
C CYS A 18 2.20 5.73 5.13
N LYS A 19 2.82 6.54 5.99
CA LYS A 19 3.60 6.01 7.10
C LYS A 19 2.67 5.79 8.28
N ASN A 20 2.98 4.78 9.08
CA ASN A 20 2.16 4.41 10.25
C ASN A 20 0.74 4.10 9.82
N TYR A 21 0.62 3.26 8.81
CA TYR A 21 -0.67 2.88 8.26
C TYR A 21 -1.52 2.17 9.32
N GLN A 22 -2.75 2.64 9.51
CA GLN A 22 -3.64 2.11 10.53
C GLN A 22 -4.84 1.39 9.93
N ASN A 23 -4.68 0.86 8.73
CA ASN A 23 -5.72 0.07 8.08
C ASN A 23 -6.96 0.90 7.73
N ASP A 24 -6.76 2.18 7.50
CA ASP A 24 -7.84 3.12 7.26
C ASP A 24 -7.86 3.69 5.84
N TRP A 25 -7.12 3.08 4.92
CA TRP A 25 -7.07 3.57 3.54
C TRP A 25 -8.33 3.15 2.79
N SER A 26 -8.97 4.11 2.15
CA SER A 26 -10.23 3.88 1.43
C SER A 26 -10.10 4.05 -0.07
N ALA A 27 -8.91 4.27 -0.59
CA ALA A 27 -8.66 4.45 -2.02
C ALA A 27 -9.36 5.64 -2.63
N GLU A 28 -9.62 6.67 -1.84
CA GLU A 28 -10.26 7.87 -2.35
C GLU A 28 -9.37 8.56 -3.37
N GLY A 29 -10.00 9.02 -4.47
CA GLY A 29 -9.28 9.76 -5.49
C GLY A 29 -8.48 8.90 -6.44
N ILE A 30 -8.52 7.58 -6.29
CA ILE A 30 -7.80 6.66 -7.16
C ILE A 30 -8.78 6.00 -8.11
N PRO A 31 -8.52 6.05 -9.43
CA PRO A 31 -9.42 5.45 -10.40
C PRO A 31 -9.53 3.94 -10.25
N ASP A 32 -10.62 3.38 -10.76
CA ASP A 32 -10.79 1.94 -10.80
C ASP A 32 -9.66 1.29 -11.57
N GLY A 33 -9.24 0.14 -11.12
CA GLY A 33 -8.19 -0.60 -11.81
C GLY A 33 -7.48 -1.55 -10.89
N VAL A 34 -6.45 -2.18 -11.45
CA VAL A 34 -5.61 -3.11 -10.71
C VAL A 34 -4.36 -2.36 -10.25
N TYR A 35 -4.02 -2.51 -9.00
CA TYR A 35 -2.89 -1.85 -8.39
C TYR A 35 -2.03 -2.87 -7.64
N TYR A 36 -0.82 -2.47 -7.33
CA TYR A 36 0.06 -3.25 -6.48
C TYR A 36 0.24 -2.53 -5.16
N PHE A 37 0.37 -3.30 -4.10
CA PHE A 37 0.63 -2.68 -2.81
C PHE A 37 1.84 -3.33 -2.17
N ARG A 38 2.52 -2.55 -1.32
CA ARG A 38 3.65 -3.02 -0.55
C ARG A 38 3.51 -2.45 0.85
N LEU A 39 3.40 -3.33 1.83
CA LEU A 39 3.32 -2.94 3.23
C LEU A 39 4.63 -3.31 3.89
N LEU A 40 5.39 -2.29 4.27
CA LEU A 40 6.67 -2.46 4.94
C LEU A 40 6.44 -2.36 6.43
N ILE A 41 6.73 -3.44 7.14
CA ILE A 41 6.60 -3.46 8.59
C ILE A 41 7.98 -3.45 9.18
N LYS A 42 8.34 -2.32 9.80
CA LYS A 42 9.64 -2.17 10.45
C LYS A 42 9.52 -2.63 11.88
N HIS A 43 9.87 -3.86 12.12
CA HIS A 43 9.87 -4.38 13.48
C HIS A 43 11.31 -4.38 14.00
N PRO A 44 11.52 -4.18 15.29
CA PRO A 44 12.88 -4.10 15.83
C PRO A 44 13.76 -5.29 15.48
N SER A 45 13.18 -6.46 15.37
CA SER A 45 13.96 -7.67 15.14
C SER A 45 13.87 -8.22 13.74
N ASN A 46 12.74 -8.00 13.03
CA ASN A 46 12.53 -8.60 11.72
C ASN A 46 11.65 -7.70 10.86
N GLY A 47 12.26 -7.05 9.89
CA GLY A 47 11.47 -6.36 8.89
C GLY A 47 10.70 -7.35 8.06
N LYS A 48 9.41 -7.08 7.82
CA LYS A 48 8.59 -7.88 6.94
C LYS A 48 8.02 -7.04 5.84
N ILE A 49 7.96 -7.61 4.64
CA ILE A 49 7.35 -6.97 3.50
C ILE A 49 6.19 -7.83 3.04
N ASN A 50 4.99 -7.26 3.12
CA ASN A 50 3.80 -7.86 2.55
C ASN A 50 3.50 -7.15 1.25
N GLN A 51 3.34 -7.88 0.17
CA GLN A 51 3.05 -7.29 -1.11
C GLN A 51 2.04 -8.14 -1.86
N GLY A 52 1.31 -7.50 -2.75
CA GLY A 52 0.30 -8.20 -3.51
C GLY A 52 -0.38 -7.28 -4.47
N THR A 53 -1.48 -7.74 -5.02
CA THR A 53 -2.30 -6.95 -5.92
C THR A 53 -3.62 -6.63 -5.26
N LEU A 54 -4.21 -5.51 -5.66
CA LEU A 54 -5.55 -5.16 -5.23
C LEU A 54 -6.31 -4.60 -6.42
N THR A 55 -7.62 -4.76 -6.39
CA THR A 55 -8.48 -4.24 -7.44
C THR A 55 -9.43 -3.23 -6.83
N ILE A 56 -9.50 -2.05 -7.44
CA ILE A 56 -10.41 -1.01 -7.01
C ILE A 56 -11.59 -1.00 -7.98
N ILE A 57 -12.77 -1.23 -7.45
CA ILE A 57 -14.01 -1.23 -8.22
C ILE A 57 -14.98 -0.28 -7.51
N ARG A 58 -15.50 0.66 -8.26
CA ARG A 58 -16.47 1.62 -7.71
C ARG A 58 -17.82 1.51 -8.38
#